data_988df7b29f80e63bc84d2d4b3e9fef77
#
_entry.id   988df7b29f80e63bc84d2d4b3e9fef77
#
_cell.length_a   1.000
_cell.length_b   1.000
_cell.length_c   1.000
_cell.angle_alpha   90.00
_cell.angle_beta   90.00
_cell.angle_gamma   90.00
#
_symmetry.space_group_name_H-M   'P 1'
#
loop_
_entity.id
_entity.type
_entity.pdbx_description
1 polymer ?
#
loop_
_entity_poly.entity_id
_entity_poly.type
_entity_poly.pdbx_seq_one_letter_code
_entity_poly.pdbx_strand_id
1 'polypeptide(L)'
;DLANVGRNYWGFDSSCAATWLSSKTGTEISAMPGILFNTENNATDYKTGNEFHVDFMVNQFLSKSFALGAQGYWYKQVTGDSGDGKPDFLGDFKGESYGFGPALLWMPACGDGKLSVIGKWLFDSHRENRMKGDYGQLMLCKKF
;
A
#
# COMPACT_ATOMS: atom_id res chain seq x y z
N ASP A 1 4.45 26.12 -6.92
CA ASP A 1 3.16 25.91 -6.22
C ASP A 1 3.34 24.91 -5.07
N LEU A 2 3.32 25.40 -3.82
CA LEU A 2 3.47 24.59 -2.60
C LEU A 2 2.22 23.73 -2.27
N ALA A 3 1.16 23.84 -3.03
CA ALA A 3 -0.13 23.17 -2.81
C ALA A 3 -0.61 22.36 -4.04
N ASN A 4 0.30 21.73 -4.76
CA ASN A 4 -0.08 20.88 -5.87
C ASN A 4 -0.43 19.48 -5.38
N VAL A 5 -1.63 18.99 -5.71
CA VAL A 5 -2.12 17.63 -5.36
C VAL A 5 -1.45 16.56 -6.22
N GLY A 6 -0.91 16.91 -7.38
CA GLY A 6 -0.22 16.01 -8.30
C GLY A 6 1.29 16.22 -8.33
N ARG A 7 2.04 15.16 -8.60
CA ARG A 7 3.51 15.22 -8.76
C ARG A 7 3.96 15.73 -10.12
N ASN A 8 3.02 16.10 -11.01
CA ASN A 8 3.22 16.61 -12.37
C ASN A 8 4.00 15.66 -13.30
N TYR A 9 3.82 14.34 -13.10
CA TYR A 9 4.30 13.30 -14.00
C TYR A 9 3.36 12.09 -14.00
N TRP A 10 3.51 11.20 -14.98
CA TRP A 10 2.73 9.98 -15.06
C TRP A 10 3.42 8.83 -14.32
N GLY A 11 2.64 8.08 -13.54
CA GLY A 11 3.05 6.82 -12.95
C GLY A 11 2.24 5.67 -13.55
N PHE A 12 2.89 4.61 -14.00
CA PHE A 12 2.26 3.38 -14.46
C PHE A 12 2.55 2.28 -13.44
N ASP A 13 1.52 1.86 -12.71
CA ASP A 13 1.60 0.79 -11.71
C ASP A 13 1.08 -0.52 -12.30
N SER A 14 1.90 -1.57 -12.23
CA SER A 14 1.54 -2.93 -12.61
C SER A 14 1.62 -3.83 -11.39
N SER A 15 0.48 -4.34 -10.95
CA SER A 15 0.38 -5.18 -9.76
C SER A 15 -0.42 -6.46 -10.01
N CYS A 16 -0.14 -7.50 -9.22
CA CYS A 16 -0.85 -8.78 -9.26
C CYS A 16 -1.22 -9.19 -7.85
N ALA A 17 -2.52 -9.44 -7.61
CA ALA A 17 -3.02 -9.90 -6.32
C ALA A 17 -3.25 -11.41 -6.31
N ALA A 18 -2.83 -12.06 -5.22
CA ALA A 18 -3.10 -13.46 -4.95
C ALA A 18 -3.63 -13.63 -3.53
N THR A 19 -4.66 -14.46 -3.38
CA THR A 19 -5.27 -14.82 -2.10
C THR A 19 -5.38 -16.32 -1.96
N TRP A 20 -4.91 -16.84 -0.84
CA TRP A 20 -5.14 -18.22 -0.42
C TRP A 20 -6.05 -18.21 0.82
N LEU A 21 -7.13 -18.99 0.75
CA LEU A 21 -8.10 -19.14 1.83
C LEU A 21 -8.31 -20.62 2.16
N SER A 22 -8.05 -20.99 3.41
CA SER A 22 -8.38 -22.32 3.94
C SER A 22 -9.78 -22.31 4.55
N SER A 23 -10.73 -22.92 3.88
CA SER A 23 -12.09 -23.07 4.41
C SER A 23 -12.17 -23.96 5.67
N LYS A 24 -11.17 -24.81 5.92
CA LYS A 24 -11.11 -25.68 7.11
C LYS A 24 -10.67 -24.93 8.35
N THR A 25 -9.67 -24.09 8.23
CA THR A 25 -9.08 -23.33 9.36
C THR A 25 -9.60 -21.92 9.46
N GLY A 26 -10.19 -21.37 8.40
CA GLY A 26 -10.58 -19.97 8.30
C GLY A 26 -9.38 -19.02 8.18
N THR A 27 -8.23 -19.52 7.78
CA THR A 27 -7.03 -18.69 7.58
C THR A 27 -6.98 -18.18 6.16
N GLU A 28 -6.77 -16.88 5.99
CA GLU A 28 -6.58 -16.18 4.71
C GLU A 28 -5.19 -15.55 4.67
N ILE A 29 -4.49 -15.72 3.56
CA ILE A 29 -3.22 -15.07 3.28
C ILE A 29 -3.32 -14.42 1.92
N SER A 30 -3.05 -13.13 1.83
CA SER A 30 -3.09 -12.35 0.61
C SER A 30 -1.80 -11.59 0.42
N ALA A 31 -1.36 -11.46 -0.83
CA ALA A 31 -0.24 -10.63 -1.21
C ALA A 31 -0.50 -9.94 -2.55
N MET A 32 -0.04 -8.70 -2.69
CA MET A 32 -0.14 -7.90 -3.90
C MET A 32 1.20 -7.22 -4.19
N PRO A 33 2.16 -7.92 -4.81
CA PRO A 33 3.36 -7.26 -5.34
C PRO A 33 3.01 -6.40 -6.55
N GLY A 34 3.73 -5.30 -6.69
CA GLY A 34 3.61 -4.39 -7.82
C GLY A 34 4.89 -3.62 -8.09
N ILE A 35 4.96 -3.02 -9.27
CA ILE A 35 6.03 -2.14 -9.68
C ILE A 35 5.45 -0.90 -10.34
N LEU A 36 5.86 0.27 -9.86
CA LEU A 36 5.48 1.58 -10.39
C LEU A 36 6.62 2.13 -11.24
N PHE A 37 6.32 2.41 -12.49
CA PHE A 37 7.21 3.08 -13.44
C PHE A 37 6.85 4.56 -13.51
N ASN A 38 7.79 5.44 -13.20
CA ASN A 38 7.57 6.88 -13.20
C ASN A 38 8.16 7.51 -14.47
N THR A 39 7.41 8.45 -15.07
CA THR A 39 7.93 9.32 -16.13
C THR A 39 8.64 10.52 -15.52
N GLU A 40 9.33 11.27 -16.34
CA GLU A 40 9.96 12.53 -15.96
C GLU A 40 8.92 13.65 -15.76
N ASN A 41 9.17 14.50 -14.79
CA ASN A 41 8.48 15.77 -14.63
C ASN A 41 9.15 16.83 -15.50
N ASN A 42 8.57 17.12 -16.66
CA ASN A 42 9.12 18.06 -17.64
C ASN A 42 9.23 19.50 -17.15
N ALA A 43 8.58 19.87 -16.04
CA ALA A 43 8.67 21.21 -15.49
C ALA A 43 9.89 21.40 -14.56
N THR A 44 10.49 20.31 -14.12
CA THR A 44 11.62 20.30 -13.19
C THR A 44 12.78 19.46 -13.69
N ASP A 45 12.65 18.81 -14.84
CA ASP A 45 13.62 17.87 -15.43
C ASP A 45 14.08 16.81 -14.42
N TYR A 46 13.15 16.39 -13.54
CA TYR A 46 13.37 15.44 -12.46
C TYR A 46 12.56 14.17 -12.68
N LYS A 47 13.20 13.02 -12.56
CA LYS A 47 12.55 11.71 -12.66
C LYS A 47 12.76 10.93 -11.37
N THR A 48 11.66 10.64 -10.66
CA THR A 48 11.65 9.69 -9.56
C THR A 48 11.94 8.28 -10.10
N GLY A 49 12.81 7.54 -9.43
CA GLY A 49 13.13 6.16 -9.81
C GLY A 49 11.91 5.23 -9.76
N ASN A 50 12.03 4.05 -10.35
CA ASN A 50 10.99 3.04 -10.31
C ASN A 50 10.86 2.45 -8.91
N GLU A 51 9.63 2.10 -8.53
CA GLU A 51 9.27 1.74 -7.16
C GLU A 51 8.68 0.33 -7.15
N PHE A 52 9.24 -0.56 -6.36
CA PHE A 52 8.67 -1.87 -6.06
C PHE A 52 7.88 -1.77 -4.77
N HIS A 53 6.70 -2.39 -4.72
CA HIS A 53 5.90 -2.47 -3.51
C HIS A 53 5.24 -3.83 -3.35
N VAL A 54 4.97 -4.20 -2.11
CA VAL A 54 4.19 -5.39 -1.75
C VAL A 54 3.26 -5.02 -0.62
N ASP A 55 1.96 -5.21 -0.83
CA ASP A 55 0.99 -5.27 0.25
C ASP A 55 0.73 -6.72 0.63
N PHE A 56 0.61 -7.01 1.92
CA PHE A 56 0.32 -8.35 2.41
C PHE A 56 -0.65 -8.32 3.58
N MET A 57 -1.41 -9.40 3.72
CA MET A 57 -2.42 -9.55 4.77
C MET A 57 -2.52 -11.01 5.19
N VAL A 58 -2.65 -11.22 6.50
CA VAL A 58 -2.98 -12.51 7.10
C VAL A 58 -4.18 -12.30 8.00
N ASN A 59 -5.29 -12.99 7.71
CA ASN A 59 -6.52 -12.94 8.49
C ASN A 59 -6.86 -14.31 9.04
N GLN A 60 -7.48 -14.31 10.22
CA GLN A 60 -8.12 -15.47 10.82
C GLN A 60 -9.61 -15.20 10.98
N PHE A 61 -10.43 -15.93 10.25
CA PHE A 61 -11.88 -15.92 10.43
C PHE A 61 -12.27 -16.63 11.73
N LEU A 62 -12.81 -15.86 12.67
CA LEU A 62 -13.33 -16.37 13.95
C LEU A 62 -14.79 -16.79 13.82
N SER A 63 -15.48 -16.28 12.81
CA SER A 63 -16.82 -16.67 12.41
C SER A 63 -17.03 -16.38 10.91
N LYS A 64 -18.20 -16.75 10.37
CA LYS A 64 -18.56 -16.41 8.98
C LYS A 64 -18.66 -14.91 8.70
N SER A 65 -18.77 -14.10 9.75
CA SER A 65 -18.99 -12.65 9.66
C SER A 65 -17.89 -11.81 10.29
N PHE A 66 -16.86 -12.43 10.87
CA PHE A 66 -15.83 -11.68 11.57
C PHE A 66 -14.46 -12.32 11.43
N ALA A 67 -13.48 -11.52 11.03
CA ALA A 67 -12.08 -11.90 10.99
C ALA A 67 -11.20 -10.84 11.65
N LEU A 68 -10.14 -11.29 12.29
CA LEU A 68 -9.03 -10.47 12.77
C LEU A 68 -7.76 -10.87 12.06
N GLY A 69 -6.88 -9.91 11.86
CA GLY A 69 -5.63 -10.18 11.18
C GLY A 69 -4.57 -9.12 11.37
N ALA A 70 -3.51 -9.30 10.63
CA ALA A 70 -2.44 -8.33 10.47
C ALA A 70 -2.26 -8.01 8.99
N GLN A 71 -1.95 -6.77 8.71
CA GLN A 71 -1.66 -6.27 7.38
C GLN A 71 -0.35 -5.51 7.40
N GLY A 72 0.38 -5.52 6.30
CA GLY A 72 1.60 -4.76 6.18
C GLY A 72 1.87 -4.38 4.73
N TYR A 73 2.88 -3.56 4.58
CA TYR A 73 3.41 -3.14 3.29
C TYR A 73 4.93 -3.10 3.34
N TRP A 74 5.55 -3.31 2.20
CA TRP A 74 6.94 -3.01 1.94
C TRP A 74 7.04 -2.25 0.62
N TYR A 75 7.74 -1.14 0.66
CA TYR A 75 8.00 -0.25 -0.45
C TYR A 75 9.50 -0.06 -0.58
N LYS A 76 10.01 -0.15 -1.80
CA LYS A 76 11.41 0.08 -2.11
C LYS A 76 11.57 0.70 -3.49
N GLN A 77 12.25 1.83 -3.55
CA GLN A 77 12.69 2.39 -4.81
C GLN A 77 13.88 1.59 -5.35
N VAL A 78 13.69 0.96 -6.51
CA VAL A 78 14.67 0.01 -7.09
C VAL A 78 15.69 0.67 -8.01
N THR A 79 15.32 1.81 -8.62
CA THR A 79 16.25 2.64 -9.38
C THR A 79 16.45 3.99 -8.72
N GLY A 80 17.61 4.60 -8.88
CA GLY A 80 17.88 5.95 -8.37
C GLY A 80 17.06 7.01 -9.09
N ASP A 81 16.90 8.16 -8.46
CA ASP A 81 16.36 9.36 -9.09
C ASP A 81 17.33 9.88 -10.15
N SER A 82 16.80 10.47 -11.22
CA SER A 82 17.58 10.95 -12.37
C SER A 82 16.97 12.25 -12.95
N GLY A 83 17.59 12.75 -14.01
CA GLY A 83 17.20 14.00 -14.69
C GLY A 83 18.10 15.17 -14.35
N ASP A 84 18.12 16.18 -15.22
CA ASP A 84 19.00 17.34 -15.07
C ASP A 84 18.59 18.25 -13.88
N GLY A 85 17.33 18.16 -13.46
CA GLY A 85 16.82 18.85 -12.27
C GLY A 85 17.15 18.19 -10.94
N LYS A 86 17.84 17.04 -10.96
CA LYS A 86 18.26 16.36 -9.72
C LYS A 86 19.53 17.03 -9.16
N PRO A 87 19.51 17.51 -7.90
CA PRO A 87 20.71 18.03 -7.26
C PRO A 87 21.78 16.94 -7.08
N ASP A 88 23.03 17.24 -7.43
CA ASP A 88 24.14 16.27 -7.36
C ASP A 88 24.38 15.70 -5.97
N PHE A 89 24.10 16.48 -4.91
CA PHE A 89 24.30 16.06 -3.52
C PHE A 89 23.34 14.95 -3.06
N LEU A 90 22.23 14.71 -3.78
CA LEU A 90 21.25 13.67 -3.44
C LEU A 90 21.73 12.25 -3.76
N GLY A 91 22.75 12.11 -4.61
CA GLY A 91 23.20 10.79 -5.06
C GLY A 91 22.03 9.99 -5.69
N ASP A 92 21.94 8.71 -5.42
CA ASP A 92 20.88 7.85 -5.93
C ASP A 92 19.51 8.10 -5.29
N PHE A 93 19.44 8.72 -4.12
CA PHE A 93 18.26 9.05 -3.33
C PHE A 93 17.14 7.98 -3.42
N LYS A 94 17.42 6.76 -2.98
CA LYS A 94 16.46 5.66 -2.97
C LYS A 94 15.66 5.67 -1.68
N GLY A 95 14.33 5.62 -1.82
CA GLY A 95 13.42 5.50 -0.69
C GLY A 95 13.11 4.04 -0.36
N GLU A 96 13.06 3.72 0.93
CA GLU A 96 12.58 2.44 1.43
C GLU A 96 11.69 2.66 2.66
N SER A 97 10.59 1.91 2.76
CA SER A 97 9.77 1.87 3.97
C SER A 97 9.00 0.56 4.06
N TYR A 98 8.78 0.11 5.29
CA TYR A 98 7.85 -0.96 5.58
C TYR A 98 7.10 -0.69 6.88
N GLY A 99 5.88 -1.17 6.93
CA GLY A 99 5.02 -1.05 8.09
C GLY A 99 4.07 -2.23 8.19
N PHE A 100 3.52 -2.42 9.36
CA PHE A 100 2.52 -3.45 9.63
C PHE A 100 1.61 -3.02 10.78
N GLY A 101 0.47 -3.68 10.89
CA GLY A 101 -0.45 -3.42 11.98
C GLY A 101 -1.69 -4.29 11.93
N PRO A 102 -2.61 -4.11 12.90
CA PRO A 102 -3.83 -4.90 13.00
C PRO A 102 -4.81 -4.54 11.89
N ALA A 103 -5.57 -5.55 11.49
CA ALA A 103 -6.70 -5.43 10.59
C ALA A 103 -7.90 -6.20 11.12
N LEU A 104 -9.10 -5.71 10.83
CA LEU A 104 -10.34 -6.40 11.13
C LEU A 104 -11.27 -6.35 9.91
N LEU A 105 -12.02 -7.40 9.72
CA LEU A 105 -13.13 -7.49 8.78
C LEU A 105 -14.39 -7.88 9.56
N TRP A 106 -15.44 -7.11 9.40
CA TRP A 106 -16.74 -7.40 9.97
C TRP A 106 -17.85 -7.32 8.91
N MET A 107 -18.61 -8.38 8.79
CA MET A 107 -19.75 -8.50 7.88
C MET A 107 -21.03 -8.66 8.74
N PRO A 108 -21.64 -7.54 9.20
CA PRO A 108 -22.83 -7.62 10.03
C PRO A 108 -23.98 -8.31 9.29
N ALA A 109 -24.83 -8.99 10.03
CA ALA A 109 -26.02 -9.66 9.49
C ALA A 109 -27.09 -8.67 8.95
N CYS A 110 -26.95 -7.38 9.22
CA CYS A 110 -27.80 -6.34 8.64
C CYS A 110 -27.50 -6.15 7.15
N GLY A 111 -28.54 -5.86 6.35
CA GLY A 111 -28.39 -5.63 4.91
C GLY A 111 -28.19 -6.91 4.09
N ASP A 112 -28.79 -8.03 4.49
CA ASP A 112 -28.77 -9.32 3.80
C ASP A 112 -27.34 -9.87 3.55
N GLY A 113 -26.41 -9.59 4.46
CA GLY A 113 -25.00 -10.00 4.31
C GLY A 113 -24.22 -9.23 3.25
N LYS A 114 -24.76 -8.11 2.79
CA LYS A 114 -24.17 -7.28 1.72
C LYS A 114 -23.28 -6.15 2.21
N LEU A 115 -23.23 -5.92 3.53
CA LEU A 115 -22.39 -4.90 4.14
C LEU A 115 -21.11 -5.53 4.68
N SER A 116 -19.97 -4.92 4.39
CA SER A 116 -18.71 -5.22 5.06
C SER A 116 -18.03 -3.96 5.57
N VAL A 117 -17.44 -4.06 6.74
CA VAL A 117 -16.67 -3.03 7.42
C VAL A 117 -15.25 -3.54 7.55
N ILE A 118 -14.31 -2.81 7.01
CA ILE A 118 -12.88 -3.14 7.10
C ILE A 118 -12.18 -2.01 7.85
N GLY A 119 -11.52 -2.34 8.93
CA GLY A 119 -10.68 -1.41 9.69
C GLY A 119 -9.24 -1.88 9.70
N LYS A 120 -8.31 -0.96 9.53
CA LYS A 120 -6.89 -1.24 9.64
C LYS A 120 -6.12 -0.06 10.20
N TRP A 121 -5.03 -0.39 10.89
CA TRP A 121 -4.06 0.59 11.35
C TRP A 121 -2.65 0.08 11.07
N LEU A 122 -1.86 0.85 10.35
CA LEU A 122 -0.50 0.51 9.98
C LEU A 122 0.47 1.44 10.70
N PHE A 123 1.44 0.84 11.39
CA PHE A 123 2.55 1.53 12.01
C PHE A 123 3.75 1.48 11.07
N ASP A 124 4.31 2.65 10.79
CA ASP A 124 5.52 2.78 9.98
C ASP A 124 6.74 2.34 10.83
N SER A 125 7.26 1.15 10.56
CA SER A 125 8.28 0.49 11.37
C SER A 125 9.70 0.83 10.92
N HIS A 126 9.91 1.07 9.63
CA HIS A 126 11.19 1.45 9.05
C HIS A 126 11.01 2.40 7.88
N ARG A 127 11.95 3.32 7.74
CA ARG A 127 12.00 4.24 6.61
C ARG A 127 13.42 4.71 6.33
N GLU A 128 13.72 4.87 5.07
CA GLU A 128 14.91 5.53 4.56
C GLU A 128 14.47 6.54 3.49
N ASN A 129 14.97 7.76 3.58
CA ASN A 129 14.64 8.88 2.67
C ASN A 129 13.13 9.12 2.47
N ARG A 130 12.31 8.87 3.51
CA ARG A 130 10.85 9.08 3.51
C ARG A 130 10.36 9.68 4.83
N MET A 131 9.21 10.33 4.77
CA MET A 131 8.54 10.82 5.96
C MET A 131 7.95 9.66 6.77
N LYS A 132 7.99 9.78 8.10
CA LYS A 132 7.28 8.87 8.99
C LYS A 132 5.80 9.20 9.03
N GLY A 133 4.96 8.18 9.02
CA GLY A 133 3.54 8.36 9.21
C GLY A 133 2.83 7.06 9.58
N ASP A 134 1.95 7.11 10.56
CA ASP A 134 1.01 6.02 10.80
C ASP A 134 -0.22 6.23 9.92
N TYR A 135 -0.85 5.13 9.52
CA TYR A 135 -1.99 5.15 8.62
C TYR A 135 -3.15 4.36 9.19
N GLY A 136 -4.28 5.05 9.37
CA GLY A 136 -5.55 4.43 9.76
C GLY A 136 -6.57 4.49 8.63
N GLN A 137 -7.28 3.40 8.38
CA GLN A 137 -8.36 3.33 7.38
C GLN A 137 -9.57 2.61 7.93
N LEU A 138 -10.74 3.20 7.64
CA LEU A 138 -12.05 2.58 7.80
C LEU A 138 -12.74 2.55 6.44
N MET A 139 -13.12 1.37 5.97
CA MET A 139 -13.81 1.18 4.69
C MET A 139 -15.16 0.52 4.93
N LEU A 140 -16.18 1.08 4.31
CA LEU A 140 -17.54 0.53 4.28
C LEU A 140 -17.85 0.10 2.84
N CYS A 141 -18.11 -1.19 2.65
CA CYS A 141 -18.45 -1.73 1.34
C CYS A 141 -19.86 -2.30 1.39
N LYS A 142 -20.72 -1.89 0.46
CA LYS A 142 -22.06 -2.43 0.28
C LYS A 142 -22.20 -3.00 -1.12
N LYS A 143 -22.62 -4.26 -1.20
CA LYS A 143 -22.99 -4.91 -2.45
C LYS A 143 -24.48 -4.69 -2.69
N PHE A 144 -24.86 -4.22 -3.86
CA PHE A 144 -26.25 -4.02 -4.30
C PHE A 144 -26.78 -5.23 -5.05
#